data_183441e54de96f78222bb41e7f80a547
#
_entry.id   183441e54de96f78222bb41e7f80a547
#
_cell.length_a   1.000
_cell.length_b   1.000
_cell.length_c   1.000
_cell.angle_alpha   90.00
_cell.angle_beta   90.00
_cell.angle_gamma   90.00
#
_symmetry.space_group_name_H-M   'P 1'
#
loop_
_entity.id
_entity.type
_entity.pdbx_description
1 polymer ?
#
loop_
_entity_poly.entity_id
_entity_poly.type
_entity_poly.pdbx_seq_one_letter_code
_entity_poly.pdbx_strand_id
1 'polypeptide(L)'
;MPGPIKGQPNRVWDVFAQREMVGRFGWKANVATLAHQTAGAFHGDIGITSVQFPNEACTPAQKDCLAAPNGSQDGEPEIAPKMLDEVIFYQAVLAPPARRNVRDPQVLRGQQLFTQAQCAVCHRPSYVTAEGPFPRLTSKALE
;
A
#
# COMPACT_ATOMS: atom_id res chain seq x y z
N MET A 1 -4.36 17.15 -10.81
CA MET A 1 -5.00 17.86 -9.70
C MET A 1 -5.36 19.27 -10.17
N PRO A 2 -6.61 19.71 -10.03
CA PRO A 2 -6.93 21.12 -10.20
C PRO A 2 -6.46 21.89 -8.96
N GLY A 3 -5.46 22.74 -9.11
CA GLY A 3 -4.91 23.55 -8.00
C GLY A 3 -3.60 24.21 -8.40
N PRO A 4 -3.13 25.18 -7.61
CA PRO A 4 -1.90 25.91 -7.88
C PRO A 4 -0.64 25.04 -7.75
N ILE A 5 -0.73 23.94 -6.98
CA ILE A 5 0.38 23.01 -6.76
C ILE A 5 0.17 21.78 -7.64
N LYS A 6 1.12 21.56 -8.55
CA LYS A 6 1.13 20.38 -9.44
C LYS A 6 2.19 19.40 -8.97
N GLY A 7 1.77 18.21 -8.55
CA GLY A 7 2.66 17.09 -8.29
C GLY A 7 2.90 16.27 -9.56
N GLN A 8 4.02 15.55 -9.58
CA GLN A 8 4.29 14.53 -10.61
C GLN A 8 4.07 13.14 -10.00
N PRO A 9 3.42 12.21 -10.73
CA PRO A 9 3.29 10.84 -10.26
C PRO A 9 4.65 10.14 -10.26
N ASN A 10 4.95 9.40 -9.19
CA ASN A 10 6.06 8.47 -9.21
C ASN A 10 5.69 7.27 -10.09
N ARG A 11 6.53 6.93 -11.07
CA ARG A 11 6.37 5.74 -11.90
C ARG A 11 7.30 4.65 -11.41
N VAL A 12 6.73 3.48 -11.15
CA VAL A 12 7.42 2.37 -10.51
C VAL A 12 7.09 1.06 -11.22
N TRP A 13 8.03 0.13 -11.20
CA TRP A 13 7.81 -1.22 -11.69
C TRP A 13 6.90 -2.00 -10.73
N ASP A 14 5.88 -2.65 -11.25
CA ASP A 14 5.01 -3.55 -10.48
C ASP A 14 5.32 -5.01 -10.81
N VAL A 15 5.68 -5.78 -9.79
CA VAL A 15 6.14 -7.18 -9.95
C VAL A 15 5.01 -8.15 -10.31
N PHE A 16 3.76 -7.79 -10.05
CA PHE A 16 2.60 -8.59 -10.45
C PHE A 16 2.16 -8.26 -11.88
N ALA A 17 2.08 -6.97 -12.19
CA ALA A 17 1.65 -6.51 -13.50
C ALA A 17 2.77 -6.57 -14.57
N GLN A 18 4.04 -6.75 -14.16
CA GLN A 18 5.23 -6.79 -15.00
C GLN A 18 5.34 -5.58 -15.95
N ARG A 19 5.03 -4.38 -15.42
CA ARG A 19 5.09 -3.12 -16.15
C ARG A 19 5.23 -1.93 -15.21
N GLU A 20 5.61 -0.79 -15.78
CA GLU A 20 5.57 0.48 -15.05
C GLU A 20 4.12 0.94 -14.80
N MET A 21 3.87 1.34 -13.57
CA MET A 21 2.59 1.87 -13.10
C MET A 21 2.80 3.11 -12.24
N VAL A 22 1.72 3.83 -11.97
CA VAL A 22 1.74 4.94 -11.01
C VAL A 22 1.81 4.38 -9.59
N GLY A 23 2.84 4.74 -8.85
CA GLY A 23 3.00 4.38 -7.44
C GLY A 23 1.90 5.00 -6.57
N ARG A 24 1.40 4.23 -5.61
CA ARG A 24 0.28 4.61 -4.72
C ARG A 24 0.53 4.24 -3.26
N PHE A 25 1.33 3.20 -3.01
CA PHE A 25 1.59 2.63 -1.71
C PHE A 25 3.04 2.87 -1.29
N GLY A 26 3.30 2.66 0.00
CA GLY A 26 4.58 2.96 0.62
C GLY A 26 4.76 4.45 0.90
N TRP A 27 5.77 4.75 1.69
CA TRP A 27 6.04 6.12 2.20
C TRP A 27 6.16 7.18 1.10
N LYS A 28 6.77 6.84 -0.04
CA LYS A 28 7.01 7.76 -1.17
C LYS A 28 6.27 7.33 -2.43
N ALA A 29 5.14 6.65 -2.30
CA ALA A 29 4.42 6.08 -3.44
C ALA A 29 5.37 5.27 -4.36
N ASN A 30 6.19 4.41 -3.77
CA ASN A 30 7.19 3.60 -4.47
C ASN A 30 6.69 2.21 -4.87
N VAL A 31 5.44 1.89 -4.57
CA VAL A 31 4.77 0.63 -4.94
C VAL A 31 3.42 0.94 -5.58
N ALA A 32 3.08 0.26 -6.66
CA ALA A 32 1.91 0.59 -7.47
C ALA A 32 0.63 -0.10 -6.99
N THR A 33 0.71 -1.35 -6.54
CA THR A 33 -0.44 -2.19 -6.18
C THR A 33 -0.38 -2.67 -4.74
N LEU A 34 -1.55 -2.94 -4.16
CA LEU A 34 -1.64 -3.53 -2.83
C LEU A 34 -1.00 -4.92 -2.79
N ALA A 35 -1.14 -5.70 -3.87
CA ALA A 35 -0.49 -6.99 -4.01
C ALA A 35 1.04 -6.90 -3.89
N HIS A 36 1.65 -5.98 -4.63
CA HIS A 36 3.09 -5.72 -4.55
C HIS A 36 3.50 -5.24 -3.16
N GLN A 37 2.73 -4.32 -2.54
CA GLN A 37 2.99 -3.83 -1.19
C GLN A 37 2.96 -4.97 -0.16
N THR A 38 1.96 -5.86 -0.25
CA THR A 38 1.80 -6.98 0.69
C THR A 38 2.92 -8.00 0.54
N ALA A 39 3.20 -8.45 -0.69
CA ALA A 39 4.29 -9.39 -0.94
C ALA A 39 5.67 -8.81 -0.57
N GLY A 40 5.87 -7.51 -0.85
CA GLY A 40 7.10 -6.81 -0.47
C GLY A 40 7.28 -6.69 1.05
N ALA A 41 6.19 -6.49 1.81
CA ALA A 41 6.24 -6.47 3.27
C ALA A 41 6.54 -7.86 3.85
N PHE A 42 5.92 -8.92 3.33
CA PHE A 42 6.30 -10.29 3.71
C PHE A 42 7.80 -10.55 3.50
N HIS A 43 8.32 -10.16 2.34
CA HIS A 43 9.71 -10.36 1.99
C HIS A 43 10.68 -9.48 2.80
N GLY A 44 10.45 -8.16 2.83
CA GLY A 44 11.42 -7.21 3.40
C GLY A 44 11.31 -7.05 4.92
N ASP A 45 10.11 -7.17 5.50
CA ASP A 45 9.88 -6.89 6.92
C ASP A 45 9.97 -8.14 7.80
N ILE A 46 9.57 -9.30 7.27
CA ILE A 46 9.55 -10.56 8.04
C ILE A 46 10.28 -11.73 7.38
N GLY A 47 10.91 -11.54 6.22
CA GLY A 47 11.76 -12.54 5.57
C GLY A 47 11.00 -13.74 5.01
N ILE A 48 9.76 -13.57 4.56
CA ILE A 48 8.95 -14.66 3.98
C ILE A 48 8.95 -14.54 2.47
N THR A 49 9.43 -15.57 1.81
CA THR A 49 9.50 -15.68 0.36
C THR A 49 8.12 -15.91 -0.27
N SER A 50 7.95 -15.45 -1.50
CA SER A 50 6.75 -15.64 -2.34
C SER A 50 7.14 -15.92 -3.78
N VAL A 51 6.19 -16.26 -4.63
CA VAL A 51 6.43 -16.42 -6.09
C VAL A 51 7.05 -15.15 -6.70
N GLN A 52 6.66 -13.97 -6.24
CA GLN A 52 7.17 -12.69 -6.73
C GLN A 52 8.53 -12.32 -6.13
N PHE A 53 8.83 -12.83 -4.95
CA PHE A 53 10.08 -12.63 -4.23
C PHE A 53 10.61 -13.99 -3.75
N PRO A 54 11.18 -14.81 -4.67
CA PRO A 54 11.53 -16.20 -4.37
C PRO A 54 12.81 -16.38 -3.54
N ASN A 55 13.62 -15.33 -3.41
CA ASN A 55 14.87 -15.36 -2.68
C ASN A 55 14.76 -14.57 -1.38
N GLU A 56 15.55 -14.92 -0.38
CA GLU A 56 15.68 -14.16 0.85
C GLU A 56 16.14 -12.70 0.60
N ALA A 57 15.69 -11.78 1.44
CA ALA A 57 16.05 -10.36 1.35
C ALA A 57 17.51 -10.06 1.77
N CYS A 58 18.44 -10.98 1.50
CA CYS A 58 19.85 -10.85 1.86
C CYS A 58 20.60 -9.98 0.86
N THR A 59 21.40 -9.05 1.37
CA THR A 59 22.34 -8.30 0.54
C THR A 59 23.62 -9.10 0.26
N PRO A 60 24.38 -8.78 -0.80
CA PRO A 60 25.66 -9.47 -1.07
C PRO A 60 26.69 -9.39 0.06
N ALA A 61 26.59 -8.40 0.95
CA ALA A 61 27.49 -8.25 2.10
C ALA A 61 27.11 -9.18 3.27
N GLN A 62 25.88 -9.66 3.34
CA GLN A 62 25.35 -10.50 4.41
C GLN A 62 25.62 -11.99 4.13
N LYS A 63 26.89 -12.39 4.25
CA LYS A 63 27.36 -13.75 3.90
C LYS A 63 26.65 -14.85 4.68
N ASP A 64 26.40 -14.64 5.97
CA ASP A 64 25.73 -15.62 6.83
C ASP A 64 24.25 -15.78 6.45
N CYS A 65 23.59 -14.69 6.08
CA CYS A 65 22.22 -14.71 5.57
C CYS A 65 22.13 -15.50 4.26
N LEU A 66 23.06 -15.26 3.33
CA LEU A 66 23.12 -15.98 2.04
C LEU A 66 23.46 -17.48 2.21
N ALA A 67 24.14 -17.86 3.28
CA ALA A 67 24.54 -19.23 3.58
C ALA A 67 23.52 -19.97 4.46
N ALA A 68 22.59 -19.27 5.08
CA ALA A 68 21.58 -19.87 5.93
C ALA A 68 20.58 -20.71 5.10
N PRO A 69 20.06 -21.81 5.66
CA PRO A 69 18.94 -22.52 5.03
C PRO A 69 17.71 -21.60 5.02
N ASN A 70 17.02 -21.55 3.89
CA ASN A 70 15.75 -20.85 3.79
C ASN A 70 14.58 -21.72 4.32
N GLY A 71 13.43 -21.10 4.56
CA GLY A 71 12.23 -21.79 5.02
C GLY A 71 11.44 -22.48 3.90
N SER A 72 11.86 -22.32 2.65
CA SER A 72 11.22 -22.95 1.49
C SER A 72 11.37 -24.48 1.54
N GLN A 73 10.28 -25.17 1.26
CA GLN A 73 10.27 -26.62 1.16
C GLN A 73 10.04 -27.04 -0.30
N ASP A 74 10.79 -28.04 -0.76
CA ASP A 74 10.65 -28.60 -2.11
C ASP A 74 10.73 -27.58 -3.27
N GLY A 75 11.39 -26.44 -3.04
CA GLY A 75 11.53 -25.36 -4.03
C GLY A 75 10.31 -24.43 -4.11
N GLU A 76 9.30 -24.66 -3.30
CA GLU A 76 8.13 -23.78 -3.22
C GLU A 76 8.40 -22.59 -2.27
N PRO A 77 7.85 -21.40 -2.52
CA PRO A 77 7.99 -20.28 -1.61
C PRO A 77 7.28 -20.54 -0.27
N GLU A 78 7.74 -19.88 0.79
CA GLU A 78 7.20 -20.07 2.14
C GLU A 78 5.73 -19.70 2.28
N ILE A 79 5.28 -18.65 1.57
CA ILE A 79 3.86 -18.31 1.52
C ILE A 79 3.22 -18.85 0.24
N ALA A 80 2.22 -19.72 0.41
CA ALA A 80 1.44 -20.22 -0.73
C ALA A 80 0.70 -19.06 -1.41
N PRO A 81 0.61 -19.05 -2.76
CA PRO A 81 -0.07 -17.98 -3.51
C PRO A 81 -1.49 -17.69 -3.01
N LYS A 82 -2.26 -18.74 -2.72
CA LYS A 82 -3.62 -18.60 -2.19
C LYS A 82 -3.66 -17.85 -0.85
N MET A 83 -2.73 -18.12 0.06
CA MET A 83 -2.66 -17.44 1.35
C MET A 83 -2.29 -15.97 1.17
N LEU A 84 -1.36 -15.67 0.28
CA LEU A 84 -1.01 -14.29 -0.07
C LEU A 84 -2.22 -13.55 -0.65
N ASP A 85 -2.98 -14.17 -1.55
CA ASP A 85 -4.20 -13.60 -2.13
C ASP A 85 -5.28 -13.31 -1.07
N GLU A 86 -5.44 -14.19 -0.08
CA GLU A 86 -6.37 -13.99 1.03
C GLU A 86 -5.98 -12.79 1.91
N VAL A 87 -4.69 -12.59 2.16
CA VAL A 87 -4.19 -11.42 2.91
C VAL A 87 -4.39 -10.14 2.09
N ILE A 88 -4.10 -10.16 0.80
CA ILE A 88 -4.34 -9.03 -0.11
C ILE A 88 -5.83 -8.68 -0.14
N PHE A 89 -6.70 -9.69 -0.26
CA PHE A 89 -8.15 -9.49 -0.23
C PHE A 89 -8.60 -8.84 1.09
N TYR A 90 -8.15 -9.37 2.22
CA TYR A 90 -8.48 -8.82 3.54
C TYR A 90 -8.12 -7.34 3.64
N GLN A 91 -6.91 -6.98 3.24
CA GLN A 91 -6.46 -5.58 3.26
C GLN A 91 -7.27 -4.69 2.30
N ALA A 92 -7.61 -5.21 1.12
CA ALA A 92 -8.36 -4.46 0.11
C ALA A 92 -9.78 -4.11 0.54
N VAL A 93 -10.40 -4.95 1.36
CA VAL A 93 -11.78 -4.74 1.83
C VAL A 93 -11.88 -4.14 3.23
N LEU A 94 -10.74 -3.93 3.89
CA LEU A 94 -10.69 -3.32 5.21
C LEU A 94 -11.11 -1.84 5.12
N ALA A 95 -12.16 -1.48 5.84
CA ALA A 95 -12.65 -0.12 5.86
C ALA A 95 -11.68 0.81 6.62
N PRO A 96 -11.42 2.03 6.14
CA PRO A 96 -10.74 3.04 6.93
C PRO A 96 -11.55 3.37 8.19
N PRO A 97 -10.89 3.65 9.33
CA PRO A 97 -11.60 4.00 10.55
C PRO A 97 -12.42 5.27 10.36
N ALA A 98 -13.64 5.27 10.89
CA ALA A 98 -14.47 6.46 10.91
C ALA A 98 -13.82 7.58 11.73
N ARG A 99 -14.04 8.82 11.32
CA ARG A 99 -13.59 9.98 12.09
C ARG A 99 -14.23 9.98 13.49
N ARG A 100 -13.41 10.22 14.50
CA ARG A 100 -13.87 10.29 15.90
C ARG A 100 -14.36 11.69 16.22
N ASN A 101 -15.37 11.76 17.08
CA ASN A 101 -15.87 13.01 17.69
C ASN A 101 -16.14 14.14 16.68
N VAL A 102 -16.72 13.80 15.52
CA VAL A 102 -16.93 14.74 14.39
C VAL A 102 -17.73 15.99 14.73
N ARG A 103 -18.48 15.98 15.87
CA ARG A 103 -19.26 17.11 16.36
C ARG A 103 -18.59 17.89 17.50
N ASP A 104 -17.44 17.44 17.96
CA ASP A 104 -16.68 18.14 19.00
C ASP A 104 -16.20 19.50 18.49
N PRO A 105 -16.42 20.60 19.24
CA PRO A 105 -16.00 21.94 18.84
C PRO A 105 -14.51 22.05 18.56
N GLN A 106 -13.65 21.30 19.26
CA GLN A 106 -12.20 21.31 19.03
C GLN A 106 -11.86 20.61 17.70
N VAL A 107 -12.53 19.51 17.38
CA VAL A 107 -12.37 18.79 16.10
C VAL A 107 -12.81 19.66 14.93
N LEU A 108 -13.95 20.34 15.05
CA LEU A 108 -14.44 21.29 14.05
C LEU A 108 -13.49 22.48 13.88
N ARG A 109 -12.97 23.00 14.99
CA ARG A 109 -11.97 24.08 14.95
C ARG A 109 -10.68 23.61 14.26
N GLY A 110 -10.21 22.40 14.55
CA GLY A 110 -9.05 21.79 13.88
C GLY A 110 -9.24 21.68 12.37
N GLN A 111 -10.41 21.25 11.92
CA GLN A 111 -10.77 21.21 10.49
C GLN A 111 -10.73 22.59 9.83
N GLN A 112 -11.26 23.61 10.50
CA GLN A 112 -11.20 24.99 10.00
C GLN A 112 -9.76 25.48 9.88
N LEU A 113 -8.92 25.26 10.89
CA LEU A 113 -7.51 25.63 10.90
C LEU A 113 -6.73 24.91 9.80
N PHE A 114 -7.00 23.62 9.57
CA PHE A 114 -6.40 22.82 8.49
C PHE A 114 -6.67 23.44 7.12
N THR A 115 -7.91 23.90 6.91
CA THR A 115 -8.31 24.57 5.67
C THR A 115 -7.69 25.97 5.56
N GLN A 116 -7.72 26.78 6.63
CA GLN A 116 -7.15 28.13 6.67
C GLN A 116 -5.64 28.13 6.45
N ALA A 117 -4.94 27.13 7.00
CA ALA A 117 -3.51 26.93 6.81
C ALA A 117 -3.16 26.35 5.41
N GLN A 118 -4.15 26.18 4.55
CA GLN A 118 -4.00 25.65 3.19
C GLN A 118 -3.45 24.19 3.10
N CYS A 119 -3.48 23.45 4.20
CA CYS A 119 -3.05 22.05 4.20
C CYS A 119 -3.90 21.18 3.22
N ALA A 120 -5.18 21.54 3.07
CA ALA A 120 -6.11 20.86 2.16
C ALA A 120 -5.74 21.00 0.66
N VAL A 121 -4.81 21.89 0.30
CA VAL A 121 -4.30 22.02 -1.09
C VAL A 121 -3.55 20.75 -1.51
N CYS A 122 -2.82 20.14 -0.58
CA CYS A 122 -2.08 18.89 -0.79
C CYS A 122 -2.80 17.69 -0.15
N HIS A 123 -3.36 17.86 1.04
CA HIS A 123 -4.05 16.82 1.79
C HIS A 123 -5.56 16.89 1.52
N ARG A 124 -6.05 16.09 0.59
CA ARG A 124 -7.47 16.09 0.25
C ARG A 124 -8.32 15.53 1.40
N PRO A 125 -9.36 16.26 1.81
CA PRO A 125 -10.20 15.82 2.93
C PRO A 125 -11.17 14.68 2.58
N SER A 126 -11.45 14.47 1.29
CA SER A 126 -12.37 13.43 0.85
C SER A 126 -11.99 12.84 -0.49
N TYR A 127 -12.36 11.60 -0.72
CA TYR A 127 -12.22 10.88 -1.97
C TYR A 127 -13.49 10.13 -2.31
N VAL A 128 -13.70 9.84 -3.58
CA VAL A 128 -14.68 8.89 -4.05
C VAL A 128 -13.94 7.75 -4.74
N THR A 129 -14.23 6.52 -4.34
CA THR A 129 -13.59 5.35 -4.94
C THR A 129 -14.00 5.20 -6.40
N ALA A 130 -13.04 4.90 -7.28
CA ALA A 130 -13.29 4.58 -8.68
C ALA A 130 -13.69 3.12 -8.86
N GLU A 131 -13.96 2.72 -10.09
CA GLU A 131 -14.11 1.31 -10.45
C GLU A 131 -12.85 0.52 -10.10
N GLY A 132 -13.07 -0.68 -9.59
CA GLY A 132 -12.00 -1.58 -9.15
C GLY A 132 -12.49 -3.03 -9.12
N PRO A 133 -11.65 -3.98 -8.67
CA PRO A 133 -11.97 -5.40 -8.65
C PRO A 133 -13.12 -5.76 -7.70
N PHE A 134 -13.54 -4.83 -6.85
CA PHE A 134 -14.61 -5.03 -5.87
C PHE A 134 -15.76 -4.07 -6.16
N PRO A 135 -16.80 -4.47 -6.95
CA PRO A 135 -17.89 -3.57 -7.37
C PRO A 135 -18.63 -2.89 -6.20
N ARG A 136 -18.73 -3.58 -5.05
CA ARG A 136 -19.37 -3.02 -3.83
C ARG A 136 -18.60 -1.84 -3.21
N LEU A 137 -17.33 -1.67 -3.56
CA LEU A 137 -16.49 -0.56 -3.10
C LEU A 137 -16.42 0.59 -4.11
N THR A 138 -17.05 0.46 -5.28
CA THR A 138 -17.11 1.52 -6.30
C THR A 138 -18.03 2.65 -5.86
N SER A 139 -17.65 3.89 -6.16
CA SER A 139 -18.41 5.12 -5.88
C SER A 139 -18.74 5.32 -4.39
N LYS A 140 -17.89 4.86 -3.49
CA LYS A 140 -18.01 5.12 -2.06
C LYS A 140 -17.28 6.41 -1.69
N ALA A 141 -17.96 7.29 -0.96
CA ALA A 141 -17.33 8.46 -0.36
C ALA A 141 -16.49 8.03 0.85
N LEU A 142 -15.28 8.59 0.94
CA LEU A 142 -14.36 8.45 2.06
C LEU A 142 -14.04 9.86 2.57
N GLU A 143 -14.30 10.11 3.88
CA GLU A 143 -14.08 11.39 4.55
C GLU A 143 -13.12 11.28 5.73
#